data_51b4f2fcbb914686a7c4b6a2a81b63cb
#
_entry.id   51b4f2fcbb914686a7c4b6a2a81b63cb
#
_cell.length_a   1.000
_cell.length_b   1.000
_cell.length_c   1.000
_cell.angle_alpha   90.00
_cell.angle_beta   90.00
_cell.angle_gamma   90.00
#
_symmetry.space_group_name_H-M   'P 1'
#
loop_
_entity.id
_entity.type
_entity.pdbx_description
1 polymer ?
#
loop_
_entity_poly.entity_id
_entity_poly.type
_entity_poly.pdbx_seq_one_letter_code
_entity_poly.pdbx_strand_id
1 'polypeptide(L)'
;MLTDVEIEKLKYPVGKFAGSASFNADEVKKNIEILKNLPAFLEETVKGISTEDLVYCYRPDSWNIKQIVHHVADSHLNFHIRLRLTLTEETPTIKPYDENTWAKLVDSNNDDLQPSLLILKGVHKRAVDILSTLTEKDYQREYFHPEYNKKFNLLWLLGLYAWHGKHHTEQIKVALQHKFK
;
A
#
# COMPACT_ATOMS: atom_id res chain seq x y z
N MET A 1 9.60 8.73 27.25
CA MET A 1 9.62 9.17 25.83
C MET A 1 10.26 8.05 25.02
N LEU A 2 9.72 7.78 23.82
CA LEU A 2 10.34 6.83 22.90
C LEU A 2 11.65 7.41 22.35
N THR A 3 12.64 6.56 22.17
CA THR A 3 13.88 6.92 21.49
C THR A 3 13.67 6.96 19.97
N ASP A 4 14.56 7.64 19.22
CA ASP A 4 14.49 7.68 17.75
C ASP A 4 14.55 6.28 17.13
N VAL A 5 15.30 5.36 17.74
CA VAL A 5 15.38 3.95 17.30
C VAL A 5 14.05 3.22 17.49
N GLU A 6 13.34 3.46 18.59
CA GLU A 6 12.02 2.88 18.83
C GLU A 6 10.98 3.47 17.87
N ILE A 7 11.01 4.79 17.65
CA ILE A 7 10.14 5.45 16.67
C ILE A 7 10.36 4.88 15.25
N GLU A 8 11.62 4.69 14.84
CA GLU A 8 11.94 4.13 13.51
C GLU A 8 11.45 2.67 13.36
N LYS A 9 11.54 1.86 14.42
CA LYS A 9 10.97 0.50 14.41
C LYS A 9 9.45 0.49 14.30
N LEU A 10 8.77 1.38 15.03
CA LEU A 10 7.32 1.54 14.92
C LEU A 10 6.91 2.05 13.53
N LYS A 11 7.70 2.95 12.95
CA LYS A 11 7.45 3.50 11.61
C LYS A 11 7.60 2.46 10.51
N TYR A 12 8.54 1.54 10.62
CA TYR A 12 8.82 0.51 9.62
C TYR A 12 8.79 -0.91 10.23
N PRO A 13 7.61 -1.40 10.66
CA PRO A 13 7.50 -2.68 11.35
C PRO A 13 7.96 -3.89 10.51
N VAL A 14 7.97 -3.75 9.19
CA VAL A 14 8.46 -4.79 8.25
C VAL A 14 9.80 -4.41 7.59
N GLY A 15 10.48 -3.37 8.08
CA GLY A 15 11.65 -2.80 7.43
C GLY A 15 11.31 -1.88 6.26
N LYS A 16 12.31 -1.17 5.74
CA LYS A 16 12.15 -0.27 4.58
C LYS A 16 12.10 -1.07 3.29
N PHE A 17 11.37 -0.56 2.30
CA PHE A 17 11.36 -1.14 0.95
C PHE A 17 12.73 -0.94 0.28
N ALA A 18 13.32 -2.03 -0.18
CA ALA A 18 14.64 -2.01 -0.84
C ALA A 18 14.56 -2.04 -2.38
N GLY A 19 13.40 -2.41 -2.92
CA GLY A 19 13.23 -2.67 -4.35
C GLY A 19 13.84 -4.00 -4.79
N SER A 20 13.57 -4.41 -6.03
CA SER A 20 14.24 -5.52 -6.69
C SER A 20 15.20 -4.97 -7.76
N ALA A 21 16.43 -5.47 -7.81
CA ALA A 21 17.44 -4.99 -8.75
C ALA A 21 17.30 -5.63 -10.16
N SER A 22 16.69 -6.82 -10.23
CA SER A 22 16.55 -7.60 -11.48
C SER A 22 15.28 -8.46 -11.45
N PHE A 23 14.82 -8.84 -12.63
CA PHE A 23 13.69 -9.76 -12.76
C PHE A 23 14.02 -11.13 -12.17
N ASN A 24 13.09 -11.62 -11.32
CA ASN A 24 13.11 -12.97 -10.77
C ASN A 24 11.66 -13.50 -10.78
N ALA A 25 11.42 -14.56 -11.54
CA ALA A 25 10.07 -15.10 -11.73
C ALA A 25 9.42 -15.60 -10.43
N ASP A 26 10.20 -16.15 -9.50
CA ASP A 26 9.66 -16.64 -8.23
C ASP A 26 9.32 -15.47 -7.29
N GLU A 27 10.12 -14.40 -7.30
CA GLU A 27 9.82 -13.17 -6.57
C GLU A 27 8.57 -12.48 -7.12
N VAL A 28 8.42 -12.42 -8.44
CA VAL A 28 7.22 -11.90 -9.12
C VAL A 28 5.98 -12.68 -8.68
N LYS A 29 6.02 -14.02 -8.76
CA LYS A 29 4.92 -14.88 -8.30
C LYS A 29 4.58 -14.66 -6.84
N LYS A 30 5.60 -14.59 -5.98
CA LYS A 30 5.42 -14.31 -4.55
C LYS A 30 4.74 -12.96 -4.31
N ASN A 31 5.16 -11.90 -5.00
CA ASN A 31 4.58 -10.58 -4.85
C ASN A 31 3.14 -10.51 -5.38
N ILE A 32 2.83 -11.21 -6.48
CA ILE A 32 1.45 -11.36 -6.99
C ILE A 32 0.58 -12.07 -5.93
N GLU A 33 1.07 -13.14 -5.32
CA GLU A 33 0.31 -13.87 -4.29
C GLU A 33 0.09 -13.02 -3.02
N ILE A 34 1.06 -12.18 -2.64
CA ILE A 34 0.89 -11.19 -1.56
C ILE A 34 -0.23 -10.22 -1.92
N LEU A 35 -0.22 -9.63 -3.12
CA LEU A 35 -1.28 -8.72 -3.57
C LEU A 35 -2.65 -9.40 -3.63
N LYS A 36 -2.71 -10.64 -4.10
CA LYS A 36 -3.95 -11.42 -4.17
C LYS A 36 -4.60 -11.60 -2.80
N ASN A 37 -3.79 -11.87 -1.79
CA ASN A 37 -4.26 -12.18 -0.44
C ASN A 37 -4.43 -10.93 0.46
N LEU A 38 -3.84 -9.78 0.08
CA LEU A 38 -3.86 -8.56 0.89
C LEU A 38 -5.26 -8.09 1.31
N PRO A 39 -6.29 -8.06 0.42
CA PRO A 39 -7.61 -7.59 0.83
C PRO A 39 -8.21 -8.43 1.95
N ALA A 40 -8.11 -9.77 1.86
CA ALA A 40 -8.61 -10.67 2.89
C ALA A 40 -7.79 -10.55 4.20
N PHE A 41 -6.48 -10.39 4.07
CA PHE A 41 -5.59 -10.23 5.21
C PHE A 41 -5.85 -8.92 5.97
N LEU A 42 -6.05 -7.81 5.25
CA LEU A 42 -6.41 -6.53 5.87
C LEU A 42 -7.79 -6.59 6.52
N GLU A 43 -8.80 -7.15 5.83
CA GLU A 43 -10.15 -7.32 6.36
C GLU A 43 -10.14 -8.14 7.67
N GLU A 44 -9.42 -9.27 7.72
CA GLU A 44 -9.30 -10.06 8.94
C GLU A 44 -8.53 -9.31 10.05
N THR A 45 -7.54 -8.50 9.69
CA THR A 45 -6.78 -7.69 10.65
C THR A 45 -7.64 -6.63 11.35
N VAL A 46 -8.61 -6.06 10.62
CA VAL A 46 -9.49 -5.01 11.19
C VAL A 46 -10.82 -5.55 11.70
N LYS A 47 -11.06 -6.84 11.55
CA LYS A 47 -12.30 -7.49 11.96
C LYS A 47 -12.49 -7.42 13.48
N GLY A 48 -13.64 -6.90 13.87
CA GLY A 48 -14.01 -6.81 15.30
C GLY A 48 -13.30 -5.71 16.08
N ILE A 49 -12.53 -4.83 15.41
CA ILE A 49 -12.01 -3.61 16.05
C ILE A 49 -13.21 -2.71 16.40
N SER A 50 -13.26 -2.25 17.63
CA SER A 50 -14.32 -1.31 18.04
C SER A 50 -14.06 0.09 17.45
N THR A 51 -15.11 0.90 17.35
CA THR A 51 -15.01 2.29 16.89
C THR A 51 -14.04 3.10 17.75
N GLU A 52 -14.04 2.84 19.07
CA GLU A 52 -13.14 3.49 20.02
C GLU A 52 -11.67 3.13 19.82
N ASP A 53 -11.39 1.94 19.28
CA ASP A 53 -10.03 1.48 19.00
C ASP A 53 -9.50 1.96 17.63
N LEU A 54 -10.38 2.36 16.69
CA LEU A 54 -9.99 2.88 15.37
C LEU A 54 -9.17 4.18 15.42
N VAL A 55 -9.17 4.88 16.55
CA VAL A 55 -8.41 6.12 16.74
C VAL A 55 -6.97 5.89 17.20
N TYR A 56 -6.58 4.64 17.52
CA TYR A 56 -5.20 4.36 17.92
C TYR A 56 -4.23 4.52 16.77
N CYS A 57 -3.07 5.12 17.09
CA CYS A 57 -1.97 5.36 16.19
C CYS A 57 -0.85 4.32 16.41
N TYR A 58 -0.07 4.01 15.36
CA TYR A 58 1.06 3.09 15.49
C TYR A 58 2.30 3.73 16.15
N ARG A 59 2.33 5.05 16.24
CA ARG A 59 3.28 5.88 16.99
C ARG A 59 2.66 7.24 17.28
N PRO A 60 3.22 8.04 18.20
CA PRO A 60 2.78 9.43 18.39
C PRO A 60 2.81 10.22 17.08
N ASP A 61 1.84 11.11 16.89
CA ASP A 61 1.70 12.01 15.73
C ASP A 61 1.67 11.29 14.37
N SER A 62 1.14 10.06 14.33
CA SER A 62 0.95 9.32 13.08
C SER A 62 -0.52 9.12 12.74
N TRP A 63 -0.77 8.54 11.58
CA TRP A 63 -2.12 8.14 11.19
C TRP A 63 -2.69 7.09 12.16
N ASN A 64 -3.99 7.18 12.40
CA ASN A 64 -4.72 6.19 13.14
C ASN A 64 -5.17 5.03 12.23
N ILE A 65 -5.75 3.97 12.85
CA ILE A 65 -6.13 2.74 12.13
C ILE A 65 -7.06 3.03 10.95
N LYS A 66 -8.11 3.85 11.12
CA LYS A 66 -9.05 4.14 10.02
C LYS A 66 -8.37 4.88 8.87
N GLN A 67 -7.55 5.88 9.18
CA GLN A 67 -6.78 6.60 8.16
C GLN A 67 -5.84 5.67 7.38
N ILE A 68 -5.20 4.71 8.06
CA ILE A 68 -4.36 3.70 7.41
C ILE A 68 -5.19 2.85 6.43
N VAL A 69 -6.36 2.34 6.84
CA VAL A 69 -7.20 1.49 5.98
C VAL A 69 -7.67 2.25 4.73
N HIS A 70 -8.14 3.49 4.91
CA HIS A 70 -8.57 4.34 3.79
C HIS A 70 -7.41 4.69 2.87
N HIS A 71 -6.23 5.04 3.43
CA HIS A 71 -5.01 5.29 2.68
C HIS A 71 -4.56 4.08 1.84
N VAL A 72 -4.64 2.87 2.39
CA VAL A 72 -4.28 1.66 1.60
C VAL A 72 -5.19 1.53 0.38
N ALA A 73 -6.49 1.80 0.50
CA ALA A 73 -7.40 1.79 -0.64
C ALA A 73 -7.05 2.85 -1.68
N ASP A 74 -6.81 4.09 -1.26
CA ASP A 74 -6.44 5.21 -2.14
C ASP A 74 -5.11 4.95 -2.87
N SER A 75 -4.11 4.48 -2.14
CA SER A 75 -2.80 4.16 -2.69
C SER A 75 -2.88 3.03 -3.71
N HIS A 76 -3.66 1.97 -3.43
CA HIS A 76 -3.81 0.84 -4.35
C HIS A 76 -4.73 1.14 -5.54
N LEU A 77 -5.63 2.12 -5.46
CA LEU A 77 -6.29 2.71 -6.63
C LEU A 77 -5.27 3.38 -7.56
N ASN A 78 -4.37 4.20 -7.00
CA ASN A 78 -3.28 4.83 -7.75
C ASN A 78 -2.34 3.80 -8.37
N PHE A 79 -1.99 2.72 -7.64
CA PHE A 79 -1.27 1.57 -8.19
C PHE A 79 -1.95 1.02 -9.45
N HIS A 80 -3.24 0.75 -9.38
CA HIS A 80 -3.98 0.17 -10.50
C HIS A 80 -3.99 1.09 -11.73
N ILE A 81 -4.13 2.40 -11.50
CA ILE A 81 -4.05 3.40 -12.58
C ILE A 81 -2.63 3.41 -13.18
N ARG A 82 -1.59 3.47 -12.35
CA ARG A 82 -0.18 3.46 -12.78
C ARG A 82 0.17 2.21 -13.58
N LEU A 83 -0.27 1.03 -13.12
CA LEU A 83 -0.11 -0.24 -13.84
C LEU A 83 -0.71 -0.16 -15.26
N ARG A 84 -1.95 0.34 -15.39
CA ARG A 84 -2.65 0.44 -16.67
C ARG A 84 -1.98 1.43 -17.61
N LEU A 85 -1.67 2.64 -17.14
CA LEU A 85 -0.97 3.64 -17.92
C LEU A 85 0.35 3.10 -18.46
N THR A 86 1.16 2.46 -17.61
CA THR A 86 2.46 1.91 -18.02
C THR A 86 2.34 0.80 -19.06
N LEU A 87 1.25 0.04 -19.06
CA LEU A 87 1.02 -1.02 -20.05
C LEU A 87 0.46 -0.49 -21.38
N THR A 88 -0.20 0.67 -21.39
CA THR A 88 -0.91 1.20 -22.57
C THR A 88 -0.23 2.40 -23.22
N GLU A 89 0.69 3.04 -22.53
CA GLU A 89 1.40 4.24 -23.00
C GLU A 89 2.91 4.03 -22.96
N GLU A 90 3.66 4.85 -23.70
CA GLU A 90 5.12 4.82 -23.70
C GLU A 90 5.66 5.80 -22.62
N THR A 91 6.18 5.23 -21.54
CA THR A 91 6.73 5.98 -20.37
C THR A 91 5.81 7.10 -19.88
N PRO A 92 4.58 6.78 -19.47
CA PRO A 92 3.62 7.80 -19.02
C PRO A 92 4.15 8.57 -17.80
N THR A 93 3.82 9.84 -17.72
CA THR A 93 4.02 10.62 -16.49
C THR A 93 2.83 10.40 -15.57
N ILE A 94 3.08 9.81 -14.40
CA ILE A 94 2.01 9.61 -13.41
C ILE A 94 1.77 10.88 -12.60
N LYS A 95 0.55 11.03 -12.08
CA LYS A 95 0.22 12.11 -11.15
C LYS A 95 0.51 11.67 -9.71
N PRO A 96 1.43 12.33 -8.99
CA PRO A 96 1.55 12.14 -7.54
C PRO A 96 0.37 12.78 -6.81
N TYR A 97 0.17 12.41 -5.57
CA TYR A 97 -0.84 12.98 -4.69
C TYR A 97 -0.26 13.11 -3.27
N ASP A 98 -0.76 14.08 -2.52
CA ASP A 98 -0.38 14.31 -1.13
C ASP A 98 -1.23 13.41 -0.22
N GLU A 99 -0.65 12.28 0.20
CA GLU A 99 -1.31 11.30 1.07
C GLU A 99 -1.68 11.87 2.44
N ASN A 100 -0.89 12.82 2.97
CA ASN A 100 -1.18 13.44 4.24
C ASN A 100 -2.38 14.40 4.16
N THR A 101 -2.54 15.07 3.04
CA THR A 101 -3.72 15.92 2.80
C THR A 101 -4.96 15.05 2.56
N TRP A 102 -4.84 13.93 1.81
CA TRP A 102 -5.95 13.01 1.60
C TRP A 102 -6.41 12.36 2.91
N ALA A 103 -5.49 11.96 3.78
CA ALA A 103 -5.81 11.40 5.10
C ALA A 103 -6.59 12.35 6.04
N LYS A 104 -6.71 13.64 5.69
CA LYS A 104 -7.51 14.63 6.44
C LYS A 104 -8.92 14.81 5.88
N LEU A 105 -9.23 14.22 4.73
CA LEU A 105 -10.56 14.31 4.13
C LEU A 105 -11.59 13.58 5.01
N VAL A 106 -12.87 13.95 4.85
CA VAL A 106 -13.96 13.45 5.70
C VAL A 106 -14.14 11.94 5.58
N ASP A 107 -13.98 11.38 4.38
CA ASP A 107 -14.08 9.95 4.11
C ASP A 107 -12.93 9.14 4.72
N SER A 108 -11.71 9.67 4.73
CA SER A 108 -10.54 9.06 5.40
C SER A 108 -10.63 9.08 6.93
N ASN A 109 -11.60 9.79 7.48
CA ASN A 109 -11.89 9.86 8.92
C ASN A 109 -13.21 9.18 9.29
N ASN A 110 -13.84 8.47 8.37
CA ASN A 110 -15.05 7.70 8.62
C ASN A 110 -14.70 6.38 9.35
N ASP A 111 -15.57 5.98 10.28
CA ASP A 111 -15.41 4.72 11.03
C ASP A 111 -15.88 3.50 10.20
N ASP A 112 -16.66 3.70 9.15
CA ASP A 112 -17.05 2.63 8.21
C ASP A 112 -15.90 2.31 7.25
N LEU A 113 -15.20 1.22 7.51
CA LEU A 113 -14.08 0.74 6.71
C LEU A 113 -14.52 -0.04 5.45
N GLN A 114 -15.80 -0.44 5.36
CA GLN A 114 -16.28 -1.33 4.29
C GLN A 114 -16.09 -0.76 2.88
N PRO A 115 -16.34 0.53 2.58
CA PRO A 115 -16.08 1.06 1.25
C PRO A 115 -14.64 0.85 0.78
N SER A 116 -13.65 1.09 1.65
CA SER A 116 -12.23 0.90 1.34
C SER A 116 -11.84 -0.57 1.15
N LEU A 117 -12.39 -1.47 1.97
CA LEU A 117 -12.17 -2.91 1.83
C LEU A 117 -12.76 -3.44 0.51
N LEU A 118 -13.94 -2.95 0.08
CA LEU A 118 -14.55 -3.30 -1.20
C LEU A 118 -13.73 -2.78 -2.40
N ILE A 119 -13.22 -1.55 -2.32
CA ILE A 119 -12.31 -0.99 -3.32
C ILE A 119 -11.07 -1.89 -3.47
N LEU A 120 -10.43 -2.26 -2.35
CA LEU A 120 -9.25 -3.13 -2.37
C LEU A 120 -9.55 -4.49 -3.00
N LYS A 121 -10.66 -5.14 -2.64
CA LYS A 121 -11.07 -6.42 -3.25
C LYS A 121 -11.17 -6.33 -4.77
N GLY A 122 -11.86 -5.31 -5.27
CA GLY A 122 -12.06 -5.11 -6.71
C GLY A 122 -10.77 -4.76 -7.45
N VAL A 123 -9.99 -3.83 -6.90
CA VAL A 123 -8.72 -3.36 -7.48
C VAL A 123 -7.70 -4.50 -7.55
N HIS A 124 -7.51 -5.22 -6.43
CA HIS A 124 -6.54 -6.31 -6.37
C HIS A 124 -6.90 -7.46 -7.28
N LYS A 125 -8.19 -7.89 -7.32
CA LYS A 125 -8.61 -8.95 -8.26
C LYS A 125 -8.23 -8.59 -9.69
N ARG A 126 -8.56 -7.37 -10.13
CA ARG A 126 -8.27 -6.90 -11.49
C ARG A 126 -6.77 -6.70 -11.75
N ALA A 127 -6.01 -6.20 -10.77
CA ALA A 127 -4.57 -6.04 -10.91
C ALA A 127 -3.86 -7.39 -11.01
N VAL A 128 -4.22 -8.37 -10.19
CA VAL A 128 -3.67 -9.73 -10.20
C VAL A 128 -3.95 -10.43 -11.55
N ASP A 129 -5.16 -10.26 -12.11
CA ASP A 129 -5.49 -10.83 -13.44
C ASP A 129 -4.54 -10.28 -14.51
N ILE A 130 -4.21 -8.99 -14.50
CA ILE A 130 -3.25 -8.37 -15.42
C ILE A 130 -1.84 -8.90 -15.14
N LEU A 131 -1.35 -8.75 -13.91
CA LEU A 131 0.02 -9.08 -13.52
C LEU A 131 0.39 -10.53 -13.81
N SER A 132 -0.58 -11.46 -13.66
CA SER A 132 -0.37 -12.89 -13.89
C SER A 132 -0.16 -13.24 -15.37
N THR A 133 -0.46 -12.34 -16.30
CA THR A 133 -0.30 -12.55 -17.75
C THR A 133 0.93 -11.86 -18.33
N LEU A 134 1.62 -11.03 -17.52
CA LEU A 134 2.75 -10.25 -18.01
C LEU A 134 4.01 -11.09 -18.22
N THR A 135 4.74 -10.76 -19.27
CA THR A 135 6.08 -11.31 -19.58
C THR A 135 7.16 -10.50 -18.84
N GLU A 136 8.38 -11.04 -18.81
CA GLU A 136 9.55 -10.29 -18.29
C GLU A 136 9.71 -8.93 -18.98
N LYS A 137 9.51 -8.87 -20.30
CA LYS A 137 9.58 -7.62 -21.08
C LYS A 137 8.55 -6.60 -20.60
N ASP A 138 7.33 -7.05 -20.28
CA ASP A 138 6.29 -6.15 -19.78
C ASP A 138 6.65 -5.59 -18.40
N TYR A 139 7.27 -6.38 -17.51
CA TYR A 139 7.74 -5.91 -16.21
C TYR A 139 8.86 -4.88 -16.30
N GLN A 140 9.56 -4.74 -17.42
CA GLN A 140 10.57 -3.71 -17.66
C GLN A 140 9.98 -2.40 -18.21
N ARG A 141 8.68 -2.34 -18.55
CA ARG A 141 8.03 -1.10 -18.99
C ARG A 141 8.06 -0.07 -17.86
N GLU A 142 8.33 1.18 -18.21
CA GLU A 142 8.59 2.26 -17.26
C GLU A 142 7.47 3.31 -17.26
N TYR A 143 7.35 4.00 -16.12
CA TYR A 143 6.64 5.27 -15.96
C TYR A 143 7.55 6.30 -15.31
N PHE A 144 7.29 7.59 -15.56
CA PHE A 144 8.01 8.69 -14.93
C PHE A 144 7.24 9.21 -13.71
N HIS A 145 7.93 9.33 -12.57
CA HIS A 145 7.38 9.89 -11.34
C HIS A 145 7.96 11.29 -11.12
N PRO A 146 7.17 12.37 -11.32
CA PRO A 146 7.70 13.74 -11.31
C PRO A 146 8.22 14.19 -9.93
N GLU A 147 7.61 13.74 -8.84
CA GLU A 147 8.04 14.09 -7.48
C GLU A 147 9.47 13.57 -7.17
N TYR A 148 9.79 12.36 -7.62
CA TYR A 148 11.13 11.79 -7.47
C TYR A 148 12.07 12.13 -8.63
N ASN A 149 11.54 12.79 -9.68
CA ASN A 149 12.27 13.05 -10.93
C ASN A 149 12.96 11.79 -11.47
N LYS A 150 12.25 10.66 -11.46
CA LYS A 150 12.81 9.34 -11.74
C LYS A 150 11.82 8.45 -12.48
N LYS A 151 12.37 7.56 -13.31
CA LYS A 151 11.62 6.45 -13.91
C LYS A 151 11.65 5.23 -13.00
N PHE A 152 10.54 4.51 -12.96
CA PHE A 152 10.38 3.23 -12.28
C PHE A 152 9.71 2.24 -13.23
N ASN A 153 10.06 0.98 -13.16
CA ASN A 153 9.42 -0.05 -13.96
C ASN A 153 8.30 -0.79 -13.20
N LEU A 154 7.55 -1.62 -13.91
CA LEU A 154 6.46 -2.41 -13.31
C LEU A 154 6.96 -3.46 -12.31
N LEU A 155 8.18 -3.96 -12.45
CA LEU A 155 8.78 -4.86 -11.46
C LEU A 155 8.93 -4.16 -10.10
N TRP A 156 9.47 -2.94 -10.12
CA TRP A 156 9.60 -2.12 -8.92
C TRP A 156 8.22 -1.76 -8.32
N LEU A 157 7.25 -1.41 -9.20
CA LEU A 157 5.88 -1.09 -8.80
C LEU A 157 5.22 -2.27 -8.08
N LEU A 158 5.32 -3.47 -8.63
CA LEU A 158 4.80 -4.71 -8.04
C LEU A 158 5.40 -4.95 -6.64
N GLY A 159 6.73 -4.88 -6.53
CA GLY A 159 7.42 -5.09 -5.25
C GLY A 159 7.04 -4.05 -4.20
N LEU A 160 6.96 -2.76 -4.61
CA LEU A 160 6.54 -1.67 -3.73
C LEU A 160 5.15 -1.93 -3.15
N TYR A 161 4.16 -2.29 -3.97
CA TYR A 161 2.79 -2.45 -3.49
C TYR A 161 2.55 -3.75 -2.72
N ALA A 162 3.31 -4.80 -2.99
CA ALA A 162 3.36 -5.99 -2.15
C ALA A 162 3.93 -5.68 -0.74
N TRP A 163 5.00 -4.87 -0.68
CA TRP A 163 5.56 -4.39 0.58
C TRP A 163 4.62 -3.41 1.28
N HIS A 164 4.04 -2.44 0.56
CA HIS A 164 3.21 -1.36 1.08
C HIS A 164 1.98 -1.89 1.83
N GLY A 165 1.25 -2.82 1.23
CA GLY A 165 0.08 -3.42 1.88
C GLY A 165 0.45 -4.16 3.17
N LYS A 166 1.54 -4.94 3.16
CA LYS A 166 2.05 -5.62 4.34
C LYS A 166 2.49 -4.62 5.41
N HIS A 167 3.21 -3.58 5.01
CA HIS A 167 3.71 -2.53 5.89
C HIS A 167 2.58 -1.87 6.69
N HIS A 168 1.53 -1.43 6.02
CA HIS A 168 0.40 -0.78 6.66
C HIS A 168 -0.45 -1.74 7.50
N THR A 169 -0.60 -2.99 7.09
CA THR A 169 -1.28 -3.99 7.91
C THR A 169 -0.52 -4.25 9.22
N GLU A 170 0.81 -4.30 9.19
CA GLU A 170 1.60 -4.42 10.43
C GLU A 170 1.55 -3.14 11.28
N GLN A 171 1.47 -1.95 10.69
CA GLN A 171 1.23 -0.71 11.45
C GLN A 171 -0.10 -0.73 12.20
N ILE A 172 -1.18 -1.30 11.64
CA ILE A 172 -2.45 -1.48 12.34
C ILE A 172 -2.27 -2.38 13.57
N LYS A 173 -1.54 -3.50 13.45
CA LYS A 173 -1.25 -4.39 14.59
C LYS A 173 -0.44 -3.69 15.66
N VAL A 174 0.56 -2.89 15.25
CA VAL A 174 1.34 -2.06 16.17
C VAL A 174 0.45 -1.04 16.89
N ALA A 175 -0.48 -0.39 16.19
CA ALA A 175 -1.43 0.55 16.79
C ALA A 175 -2.31 -0.13 17.86
N LEU A 176 -2.82 -1.33 17.58
CA LEU A 176 -3.62 -2.11 18.54
C LEU A 176 -2.81 -2.55 19.76
N GLN A 177 -1.52 -2.85 19.59
CA GLN A 177 -0.63 -3.27 20.67
C GLN A 177 -0.24 -2.11 21.59
N HIS A 178 0.11 -0.96 21.02
CA HIS A 178 0.67 0.18 21.77
C HIS A 178 -0.36 1.24 22.16
N LYS A 179 -1.47 1.35 21.44
CA LYS A 179 -2.62 2.24 21.72
C LYS A 179 -2.23 3.73 21.88
N PHE A 180 -1.28 4.21 21.06
CA PHE A 180 -0.98 5.64 21.02
C PHE A 180 -2.21 6.44 20.52
N LYS A 181 -2.32 7.69 21.01
CA LYS A 181 -3.35 8.65 20.59
C LYS A 181 -2.71 9.93 20.12
#